data_e3269a34f8c6333ffe1129e0a8393675
#
_entry.id   e3269a34f8c6333ffe1129e0a8393675
#
_cell.length_a   1.000
_cell.length_b   1.000
_cell.length_c   1.000
_cell.angle_alpha   90.00
_cell.angle_beta   90.00
_cell.angle_gamma   90.00
#
_symmetry.space_group_name_H-M   'P 1'
#
loop_
_entity.id
_entity.type
_entity.pdbx_description
1 polymer ?
#
loop_
_entity_poly.entity_id
_entity_poly.type
_entity_poly.pdbx_seq_one_letter_code
_entity_poly.pdbx_strand_id
1 'polypeptide(L)'
;MKTLTAVVTDVQKIEYVEQDLPKLGEHELLIRMDSVGLCHTDLPRFLGDHEFGISREGYRQVRPVRFPCTLGHEPVGTVVETGKNVTRFRAGDRISGNFDAAFTTYRIIPENSPVFRLPKLPFDYRLCVAEPAGCVINIVNACLQKPVRFAGVVGCGAMGLMTIAGLRAAGVKTIVAVDVSEDRLALAKLYGASHVVNSGKEDLTGRVYELTNGQFLDSIVEITGSLKGLQSACSVIRFPREKGLLHNPFIKRGRIVTASVYTRQEVFPQMLANELVLRAPILDAAHPASGKDVLENDKKGVEAMITGAIPMNRMITHEILFSRLEEGFRWLLKPPEGYLKGIVLFDETASGQKGSEP
;
A
#
# COMPACT_ATOMS: atom_id res chain seq x y z
N MET A 1 6.46 10.35 31.06
CA MET A 1 6.19 9.05 30.42
C MET A 1 7.23 8.85 29.31
N LYS A 2 7.74 7.62 29.15
CA LYS A 2 8.74 7.31 28.13
C LYS A 2 8.13 6.55 26.95
N THR A 3 8.73 6.69 25.78
CA THR A 3 8.42 5.89 24.58
C THR A 3 9.70 5.23 24.07
N LEU A 4 9.57 4.04 23.53
CA LEU A 4 10.63 3.31 22.85
C LEU A 4 10.37 3.39 21.35
N THR A 5 11.29 4.00 20.60
CA THR A 5 11.16 4.20 19.15
C THR A 5 12.22 3.42 18.41
N ALA A 6 11.82 2.68 17.38
CA ALA A 6 12.75 2.06 16.44
C ALA A 6 13.29 3.11 15.46
N VAL A 7 14.59 3.18 15.33
CA VAL A 7 15.31 4.17 14.51
C VAL A 7 16.29 3.45 13.62
N VAL A 8 16.29 3.74 12.33
CA VAL A 8 17.31 3.27 11.39
C VAL A 8 18.55 4.15 11.58
N THR A 9 19.62 3.58 12.10
CA THR A 9 20.87 4.30 12.41
C THR A 9 21.93 4.17 11.33
N ASP A 10 21.80 3.13 10.49
CA ASP A 10 22.67 2.86 9.35
C ASP A 10 21.92 1.93 8.38
N VAL A 11 22.50 1.65 7.23
CA VAL A 11 21.97 0.72 6.21
C VAL A 11 21.59 -0.61 6.85
N GLN A 12 20.31 -0.97 6.78
CA GLN A 12 19.74 -2.21 7.31
C GLN A 12 19.96 -2.44 8.82
N LYS A 13 20.14 -1.37 9.58
CA LYS A 13 20.37 -1.42 11.02
C LYS A 13 19.32 -0.63 11.77
N ILE A 14 18.58 -1.31 12.67
CA ILE A 14 17.59 -0.69 13.55
C ILE A 14 18.07 -0.73 14.99
N GLU A 15 18.02 0.41 15.66
CA GLU A 15 18.25 0.54 17.10
C GLU A 15 16.99 1.05 17.78
N TYR A 16 16.84 0.72 19.06
CA TYR A 16 15.70 1.15 19.87
C TYR A 16 16.14 2.25 20.81
N VAL A 17 15.53 3.43 20.66
CA VAL A 17 15.87 4.62 21.44
C VAL A 17 14.72 4.91 22.41
N GLU A 18 15.03 4.89 23.71
CA GLU A 18 14.11 5.35 24.74
C GLU A 18 14.21 6.87 24.88
N GLN A 19 13.09 7.56 24.87
CA GLN A 19 13.04 9.02 25.04
C GLN A 19 11.81 9.43 25.85
N ASP A 20 11.91 10.56 26.55
CA ASP A 20 10.76 11.14 27.24
C ASP A 20 9.76 11.71 26.24
N LEU A 21 8.49 11.42 26.46
CA LEU A 21 7.41 12.04 25.70
C LEU A 21 7.28 13.51 26.13
N PRO A 22 7.12 14.46 25.19
CA PRO A 22 6.81 15.82 25.53
C PRO A 22 5.47 15.92 26.28
N LYS A 23 5.21 17.05 26.89
CA LYS A 23 3.89 17.32 27.49
C LYS A 23 2.82 17.34 26.39
N LEU A 24 1.71 16.64 26.64
CA LEU A 24 0.57 16.61 25.72
C LEU A 24 0.00 18.01 25.50
N GLY A 25 -0.10 18.42 24.25
CA GLY A 25 -0.71 19.68 23.85
C GLY A 25 -2.24 19.67 23.92
N GLU A 26 -2.85 20.86 23.92
CA GLU A 26 -4.30 21.02 24.12
C GLU A 26 -5.15 20.36 23.02
N HIS A 27 -4.64 20.22 21.80
CA HIS A 27 -5.30 19.63 20.62
C HIS A 27 -4.59 18.36 20.14
N GLU A 28 -3.96 17.61 21.03
CA GLU A 28 -3.19 16.43 20.70
C GLU A 28 -3.75 15.17 21.34
N LEU A 29 -3.40 14.04 20.74
CA LEU A 29 -3.74 12.69 21.20
C LEU A 29 -2.45 11.98 21.59
N LEU A 30 -2.45 11.34 22.76
CA LEU A 30 -1.46 10.34 23.11
C LEU A 30 -1.98 8.96 22.70
N ILE A 31 -1.27 8.30 21.82
CA ILE A 31 -1.63 6.99 21.27
C ILE A 31 -0.63 5.95 21.73
N ARG A 32 -1.12 4.84 22.29
CA ARG A 32 -0.37 3.61 22.42
C ARG A 32 -0.48 2.84 21.10
N MET A 33 0.64 2.41 20.54
CA MET A 33 0.64 1.58 19.36
C MET A 33 0.29 0.14 19.73
N ASP A 34 -0.66 -0.45 19.02
CA ASP A 34 -1.09 -1.83 19.18
C ASP A 34 -0.53 -2.72 18.06
N SER A 35 -0.50 -2.18 16.83
CA SER A 35 0.15 -2.81 15.69
C SER A 35 0.53 -1.79 14.60
N VAL A 36 1.46 -2.18 13.72
CA VAL A 36 1.86 -1.41 12.54
C VAL A 36 2.13 -2.35 11.37
N GLY A 37 1.56 -2.07 10.21
CA GLY A 37 1.84 -2.83 9.00
C GLY A 37 3.26 -2.63 8.47
N LEU A 38 3.86 -3.72 7.95
CA LEU A 38 5.13 -3.65 7.22
C LEU A 38 4.86 -3.28 5.77
N CYS A 39 5.46 -2.18 5.31
CA CYS A 39 5.25 -1.66 3.96
C CYS A 39 6.56 -1.58 3.15
N HIS A 40 6.49 -1.96 1.87
CA HIS A 40 7.63 -1.84 0.95
C HIS A 40 8.06 -0.39 0.71
N THR A 41 7.19 0.59 0.94
CA THR A 41 7.54 2.01 0.78
C THR A 41 8.51 2.53 1.85
N ASP A 42 8.68 1.79 2.95
CA ASP A 42 9.70 2.06 3.97
C ASP A 42 11.08 1.47 3.62
N LEU A 43 11.14 0.50 2.68
CA LEU A 43 12.40 -0.18 2.31
C LEU A 43 13.48 0.78 1.82
N PRO A 44 13.23 1.79 0.98
CA PRO A 44 14.29 2.70 0.55
C PRO A 44 15.01 3.38 1.71
N ARG A 45 14.28 3.76 2.77
CA ARG A 45 14.90 4.32 3.99
C ARG A 45 15.71 3.28 4.74
N PHE A 46 15.19 2.06 4.88
CA PHE A 46 15.90 0.96 5.55
C PHE A 46 17.18 0.55 4.81
N LEU A 47 17.17 0.65 3.48
CA LEU A 47 18.33 0.35 2.61
C LEU A 47 19.32 1.52 2.46
N GLY A 48 18.99 2.70 2.99
CA GLY A 48 19.83 3.89 2.82
C GLY A 48 19.83 4.44 1.38
N ASP A 49 18.82 4.12 0.60
CA ASP A 49 18.76 4.44 -0.83
C ASP A 49 18.19 5.85 -1.03
N HIS A 50 16.88 6.04 -0.81
CA HIS A 50 16.24 7.33 -0.93
C HIS A 50 15.05 7.47 0.01
N GLU A 51 14.57 8.69 0.19
CA GLU A 51 13.31 8.98 0.89
C GLU A 51 12.43 9.93 0.06
N PHE A 52 11.13 9.81 0.25
CA PHE A 52 10.16 10.76 -0.26
C PHE A 52 9.99 11.90 0.75
N GLY A 53 10.08 13.13 0.29
CA GLY A 53 9.96 14.30 1.13
C GLY A 53 9.17 15.41 0.46
N ILE A 54 8.85 16.43 1.25
CA ILE A 54 8.29 17.69 0.74
C ILE A 54 9.39 18.74 0.81
N SER A 55 9.61 19.47 -0.30
CA SER A 55 10.56 20.58 -0.32
C SER A 55 10.07 21.75 0.55
N ARG A 56 10.93 22.74 0.79
CA ARG A 56 10.55 23.97 1.49
C ARG A 56 9.45 24.74 0.76
N GLU A 57 9.40 24.61 -0.57
CA GLU A 57 8.41 25.23 -1.45
C GLU A 57 7.10 24.42 -1.57
N GLY A 58 7.02 23.26 -0.88
CA GLY A 58 5.79 22.47 -0.79
C GLY A 58 5.59 21.41 -1.89
N TYR A 59 6.56 21.17 -2.79
CA TYR A 59 6.45 20.09 -3.78
C TYR A 59 7.13 18.79 -3.31
N ARG A 60 6.60 17.67 -3.77
CA ARG A 60 7.17 16.33 -3.49
C ARG A 60 8.49 16.14 -4.22
N GLN A 61 9.47 15.56 -3.53
CA GLN A 61 10.78 15.25 -4.07
C GLN A 61 11.31 13.92 -3.54
N VAL A 62 12.19 13.31 -4.31
CA VAL A 62 13.02 12.19 -3.89
C VAL A 62 14.39 12.74 -3.49
N ARG A 63 14.91 12.34 -2.35
CA ARG A 63 16.18 12.81 -1.82
C ARG A 63 16.95 11.66 -1.16
N PRO A 64 18.28 11.77 -1.00
CA PRO A 64 19.07 10.79 -0.25
C PRO A 64 18.57 10.66 1.20
N VAL A 65 18.57 9.43 1.71
CA VAL A 65 18.27 9.16 3.12
C VAL A 65 19.32 9.82 4.02
N ARG A 66 18.86 10.34 5.15
CA ARG A 66 19.72 10.82 6.23
C ARG A 66 19.47 10.00 7.48
N PHE A 67 20.49 9.35 7.98
CA PHE A 67 20.44 8.66 9.26
C PHE A 67 20.74 9.62 10.42
N PRO A 68 20.12 9.42 11.60
CA PRO A 68 19.09 8.45 11.89
C PRO A 68 17.73 8.86 11.29
N CYS A 69 16.90 7.88 10.92
CA CYS A 69 15.53 8.12 10.45
C CYS A 69 14.53 7.11 11.05
N THR A 70 13.25 7.45 10.99
CA THR A 70 12.16 6.61 11.49
C THR A 70 11.39 5.99 10.34
N LEU A 71 10.69 4.89 10.61
CA LEU A 71 9.88 4.13 9.67
C LEU A 71 8.46 3.93 10.21
N GLY A 72 7.59 3.41 9.32
CA GLY A 72 6.21 3.02 9.64
C GLY A 72 5.20 4.13 9.41
N HIS A 73 4.11 3.77 8.72
CA HIS A 73 3.01 4.70 8.40
C HIS A 73 1.65 4.00 8.30
N GLU A 74 1.56 2.73 8.69
CA GLU A 74 0.33 1.94 8.69
C GLU A 74 -0.11 1.59 10.13
N PRO A 75 -0.47 2.58 10.96
CA PRO A 75 -0.71 2.37 12.39
C PRO A 75 -2.10 1.82 12.72
N VAL A 76 -2.16 1.02 13.77
CA VAL A 76 -3.34 0.75 14.58
C VAL A 76 -2.98 1.00 16.03
N GLY A 77 -3.78 1.76 16.75
CA GLY A 77 -3.46 2.11 18.14
C GLY A 77 -4.69 2.46 18.96
N THR A 78 -4.45 2.64 20.25
CA THR A 78 -5.47 3.04 21.23
C THR A 78 -5.13 4.43 21.78
N VAL A 79 -6.09 5.34 21.77
CA VAL A 79 -5.97 6.65 22.42
C VAL A 79 -5.88 6.44 23.93
N VAL A 80 -4.79 6.86 24.54
CA VAL A 80 -4.56 6.75 25.98
C VAL A 80 -5.02 8.02 26.71
N GLU A 81 -4.70 9.18 26.13
CA GLU A 81 -5.00 10.49 26.69
C GLU A 81 -5.30 11.49 25.58
N THR A 82 -6.13 12.48 25.89
CA THR A 82 -6.46 13.58 24.97
C THR A 82 -6.19 14.91 25.61
N GLY A 83 -5.71 15.86 24.81
CA GLY A 83 -5.61 17.25 25.21
C GLY A 83 -6.99 17.83 25.56
N LYS A 84 -7.03 18.85 26.40
CA LYS A 84 -8.28 19.42 26.98
C LYS A 84 -9.27 19.96 25.92
N ASN A 85 -8.79 20.35 24.74
CA ASN A 85 -9.61 20.89 23.66
C ASN A 85 -9.92 19.89 22.55
N VAL A 86 -9.51 18.61 22.70
CA VAL A 86 -9.84 17.54 21.75
C VAL A 86 -11.33 17.21 21.83
N THR A 87 -11.98 17.15 20.67
CA THR A 87 -13.42 16.90 20.55
C THR A 87 -13.78 15.64 19.77
N ARG A 88 -12.88 15.19 18.89
CA ARG A 88 -13.13 14.07 17.96
C ARG A 88 -12.85 12.69 18.56
N PHE A 89 -12.03 12.63 19.59
CA PHE A 89 -11.55 11.40 20.19
C PHE A 89 -11.63 11.44 21.71
N ARG A 90 -11.61 10.26 22.33
CA ARG A 90 -11.56 10.08 23.79
C ARG A 90 -10.63 8.92 24.14
N ALA A 91 -10.14 8.89 25.37
CA ALA A 91 -9.38 7.75 25.89
C ALA A 91 -10.17 6.44 25.72
N GLY A 92 -9.49 5.38 25.29
CA GLY A 92 -10.06 4.07 24.95
C GLY A 92 -10.50 3.92 23.49
N ASP A 93 -10.56 4.99 22.69
CA ASP A 93 -10.88 4.87 21.26
C ASP A 93 -9.76 4.12 20.54
N ARG A 94 -10.13 3.12 19.76
CA ARG A 94 -9.22 2.44 18.83
C ARG A 94 -9.19 3.18 17.52
N ILE A 95 -8.01 3.42 16.99
CA ILE A 95 -7.81 4.22 15.78
C ILE A 95 -6.95 3.49 14.76
N SER A 96 -7.13 3.84 13.49
CA SER A 96 -6.21 3.55 12.39
C SER A 96 -6.21 4.72 11.41
N GLY A 97 -5.33 4.69 10.43
CA GLY A 97 -5.15 5.73 9.42
C GLY A 97 -3.69 5.82 8.99
N ASN A 98 -3.18 7.02 8.80
CA ASN A 98 -1.83 7.25 8.30
C ASN A 98 -1.11 8.32 9.14
N PHE A 99 0.05 8.00 9.70
CA PHE A 99 1.03 8.95 10.23
C PHE A 99 2.42 8.33 10.29
N ASP A 100 3.45 9.15 10.07
CA ASP A 100 4.84 8.72 10.06
C ASP A 100 5.38 8.37 11.46
N ALA A 101 6.50 7.60 11.46
CA ALA A 101 7.21 7.16 12.67
C ALA A 101 6.34 6.31 13.59
N ALA A 102 5.57 5.39 13.00
CA ALA A 102 4.64 4.55 13.74
C ALA A 102 5.30 3.40 14.51
N PHE A 103 6.56 3.02 14.19
CA PHE A 103 7.28 2.01 14.97
C PHE A 103 7.82 2.58 16.28
N THR A 104 6.89 2.88 17.19
CA THR A 104 7.14 3.42 18.53
C THR A 104 6.08 2.92 19.50
N THR A 105 6.38 2.77 20.79
CA THR A 105 5.39 2.28 21.75
C THR A 105 4.26 3.29 22.02
N TYR A 106 4.61 4.59 22.04
CA TYR A 106 3.66 5.69 22.20
C TYR A 106 3.98 6.82 21.23
N ARG A 107 2.94 7.48 20.74
CA ARG A 107 3.06 8.63 19.82
C ARG A 107 2.08 9.73 20.23
N ILE A 108 2.55 10.96 20.22
CA ILE A 108 1.69 12.14 20.29
C ILE A 108 1.47 12.64 18.86
N ILE A 109 0.20 12.84 18.50
CA ILE A 109 -0.20 13.37 17.19
C ILE A 109 -1.26 14.46 17.36
N PRO A 110 -1.32 15.46 16.47
CA PRO A 110 -2.43 16.41 16.42
C PRO A 110 -3.78 15.72 16.18
N GLU A 111 -4.86 16.22 16.75
CA GLU A 111 -6.23 15.72 16.55
C GLU A 111 -6.65 15.68 15.07
N ASN A 112 -6.14 16.61 14.25
CA ASN A 112 -6.44 16.71 12.82
C ASN A 112 -5.58 15.81 11.92
N SER A 113 -4.70 14.98 12.50
CA SER A 113 -3.97 13.96 11.74
C SER A 113 -4.94 13.06 10.96
N PRO A 114 -4.50 12.44 9.84
CA PRO A 114 -5.35 11.57 9.02
C PRO A 114 -5.58 10.21 9.69
N VAL A 115 -6.21 10.25 10.86
CA VAL A 115 -6.63 9.08 11.65
C VAL A 115 -8.11 9.17 11.98
N PHE A 116 -8.73 8.02 12.20
CA PHE A 116 -10.15 7.93 12.58
C PHE A 116 -10.39 6.81 13.57
N ARG A 117 -11.48 6.93 14.32
CA ARG A 117 -11.94 5.90 15.24
C ARG A 117 -12.46 4.70 14.47
N LEU A 118 -11.93 3.51 14.78
CA LEU A 118 -12.39 2.25 14.19
C LEU A 118 -13.83 1.95 14.63
N PRO A 119 -14.68 1.50 13.72
CA PRO A 119 -15.99 0.96 14.08
C PRO A 119 -15.85 -0.39 14.79
N LYS A 120 -16.98 -0.98 15.20
CA LYS A 120 -16.98 -2.37 15.66
C LYS A 120 -16.60 -3.30 14.50
N LEU A 121 -15.56 -4.11 14.70
CA LEU A 121 -15.02 -5.01 13.70
C LEU A 121 -15.43 -6.46 13.96
N PRO A 122 -15.65 -7.28 12.93
CA PRO A 122 -15.93 -8.71 13.04
C PRO A 122 -14.64 -9.57 13.18
N PHE A 123 -13.47 -8.95 13.31
CA PHE A 123 -12.16 -9.56 13.43
C PHE A 123 -11.30 -8.78 14.43
N ASP A 124 -10.11 -9.29 14.75
CA ASP A 124 -9.16 -8.58 15.64
C ASP A 124 -8.82 -7.21 15.08
N TYR A 125 -9.08 -6.16 15.85
CA TYR A 125 -8.85 -4.77 15.43
C TYR A 125 -7.39 -4.48 15.08
N ARG A 126 -6.43 -5.21 15.66
CA ARG A 126 -5.00 -5.07 15.35
C ARG A 126 -4.68 -5.40 13.89
N LEU A 127 -5.52 -6.20 13.23
CA LEU A 127 -5.43 -6.52 11.82
C LEU A 127 -6.10 -5.46 10.91
N CYS A 128 -6.71 -4.41 11.50
CA CYS A 128 -7.40 -3.38 10.77
C CYS A 128 -6.45 -2.24 10.34
N VAL A 129 -5.43 -2.60 9.57
CA VAL A 129 -4.50 -1.64 8.97
C VAL A 129 -5.21 -0.91 7.84
N ALA A 130 -5.68 0.33 8.10
CA ALA A 130 -6.58 1.05 7.20
C ALA A 130 -5.87 1.61 5.96
N GLU A 131 -4.63 2.08 6.11
CA GLU A 131 -3.87 2.76 5.05
C GLU A 131 -3.76 1.92 3.77
N PRO A 132 -3.29 0.66 3.77
CA PRO A 132 -3.18 -0.12 2.52
C PRO A 132 -4.54 -0.45 1.90
N ALA A 133 -5.61 -0.56 2.70
CA ALA A 133 -6.95 -0.74 2.17
C ALA A 133 -7.46 0.54 1.50
N GLY A 134 -7.17 1.71 2.06
CA GLY A 134 -7.42 3.02 1.45
C GLY A 134 -6.65 3.21 0.14
N CYS A 135 -5.39 2.76 0.10
CA CYS A 135 -4.60 2.72 -1.14
C CYS A 135 -5.28 1.88 -2.23
N VAL A 136 -5.84 0.72 -1.89
CA VAL A 136 -6.58 -0.10 -2.86
C VAL A 136 -7.83 0.62 -3.37
N ILE A 137 -8.59 1.31 -2.52
CA ILE A 137 -9.72 2.15 -2.96
C ILE A 137 -9.27 3.18 -3.99
N ASN A 138 -8.15 3.87 -3.73
CA ASN A 138 -7.61 4.84 -4.64
C ASN A 138 -7.17 4.24 -5.98
N ILE A 139 -6.51 3.07 -5.96
CA ILE A 139 -6.10 2.32 -7.15
C ILE A 139 -7.32 1.93 -8.00
N VAL A 140 -8.35 1.37 -7.38
CA VAL A 140 -9.60 0.98 -8.06
C VAL A 140 -10.27 2.20 -8.69
N ASN A 141 -10.37 3.31 -7.97
CA ASN A 141 -10.91 4.56 -8.50
C ASN A 141 -10.11 5.08 -9.70
N ALA A 142 -8.78 5.05 -9.66
CA ALA A 142 -7.92 5.43 -10.78
C ALA A 142 -8.14 4.54 -12.00
N CYS A 143 -8.32 3.23 -11.81
CA CYS A 143 -8.64 2.29 -12.87
C CYS A 143 -9.98 2.58 -13.55
N LEU A 144 -10.97 3.01 -12.77
CA LEU A 144 -12.38 3.11 -13.21
C LEU A 144 -12.79 4.53 -13.64
N GLN A 145 -11.84 5.41 -13.95
CA GLN A 145 -12.12 6.78 -14.45
C GLN A 145 -12.94 6.81 -15.75
N LYS A 146 -13.00 5.68 -16.48
CA LYS A 146 -13.83 5.46 -17.68
C LYS A 146 -14.44 4.06 -17.57
N PRO A 147 -15.50 3.74 -18.34
CA PRO A 147 -16.02 2.38 -18.41
C PRO A 147 -14.95 1.37 -18.79
N VAL A 148 -14.72 0.38 -17.95
CA VAL A 148 -13.72 -0.67 -18.11
C VAL A 148 -14.43 -1.99 -18.34
N ARG A 149 -14.19 -2.60 -19.49
CA ARG A 149 -14.66 -3.96 -19.82
C ARG A 149 -13.59 -5.00 -19.47
N PHE A 150 -12.34 -4.70 -19.81
CA PHE A 150 -11.18 -5.55 -19.62
C PHE A 150 -10.18 -4.84 -18.71
N ALA A 151 -10.03 -5.32 -17.47
CA ALA A 151 -9.01 -4.85 -16.54
C ALA A 151 -7.87 -5.83 -16.42
N GLY A 152 -6.69 -5.35 -16.05
CA GLY A 152 -5.53 -6.16 -15.71
C GLY A 152 -4.89 -5.75 -14.39
N VAL A 153 -4.19 -6.70 -13.77
CA VAL A 153 -3.32 -6.44 -12.60
C VAL A 153 -2.03 -7.20 -12.81
N VAL A 154 -0.90 -6.49 -12.85
CA VAL A 154 0.45 -7.05 -12.93
C VAL A 154 1.08 -7.02 -11.55
N GLY A 155 1.33 -8.20 -10.99
CA GLY A 155 1.77 -8.41 -9.63
C GLY A 155 0.62 -8.82 -8.70
N CYS A 156 0.64 -10.08 -8.26
CA CYS A 156 -0.37 -10.69 -7.38
C CYS A 156 0.13 -10.84 -5.94
N GLY A 157 0.86 -9.84 -5.43
CA GLY A 157 1.13 -9.68 -3.99
C GLY A 157 -0.11 -9.22 -3.23
N ALA A 158 0.01 -8.93 -1.93
CA ALA A 158 -1.12 -8.49 -1.10
C ALA A 158 -1.93 -7.36 -1.74
N MET A 159 -1.28 -6.30 -2.19
CA MET A 159 -1.94 -5.15 -2.81
C MET A 159 -2.59 -5.49 -4.15
N GLY A 160 -1.93 -6.34 -4.98
CA GLY A 160 -2.51 -6.79 -6.26
C GLY A 160 -3.73 -7.67 -6.07
N LEU A 161 -3.70 -8.62 -5.12
CA LEU A 161 -4.85 -9.46 -4.77
C LEU A 161 -6.04 -8.62 -4.28
N MET A 162 -5.78 -7.61 -3.45
CA MET A 162 -6.83 -6.70 -2.97
C MET A 162 -7.35 -5.78 -4.07
N THR A 163 -6.50 -5.37 -5.01
CA THR A 163 -6.93 -4.63 -6.20
C THR A 163 -7.86 -5.49 -7.08
N ILE A 164 -7.53 -6.76 -7.28
CA ILE A 164 -8.41 -7.72 -7.99
C ILE A 164 -9.77 -7.82 -7.29
N ALA A 165 -9.78 -8.01 -5.97
CA ALA A 165 -11.01 -8.07 -5.18
C ALA A 165 -11.83 -6.77 -5.30
N GLY A 166 -11.20 -5.61 -5.19
CA GLY A 166 -11.83 -4.30 -5.33
C GLY A 166 -12.43 -4.07 -6.72
N LEU A 167 -11.70 -4.39 -7.79
CA LEU A 167 -12.21 -4.33 -9.17
C LEU A 167 -13.41 -5.26 -9.37
N ARG A 168 -13.36 -6.46 -8.78
CA ARG A 168 -14.47 -7.41 -8.83
C ARG A 168 -15.69 -6.89 -8.10
N ALA A 169 -15.51 -6.35 -6.88
CA ALA A 169 -16.58 -5.73 -6.10
C ALA A 169 -17.19 -4.50 -6.80
N ALA A 170 -16.40 -3.76 -7.56
CA ALA A 170 -16.86 -2.65 -8.40
C ALA A 170 -17.55 -3.10 -9.70
N GLY A 171 -17.74 -4.40 -9.92
CA GLY A 171 -18.52 -4.95 -11.03
C GLY A 171 -17.74 -5.23 -12.32
N VAL A 172 -16.40 -5.14 -12.31
CA VAL A 172 -15.58 -5.52 -13.46
C VAL A 172 -15.65 -7.02 -13.66
N LYS A 173 -16.14 -7.45 -14.82
CA LYS A 173 -16.39 -8.88 -15.11
C LYS A 173 -15.13 -9.61 -15.59
N THR A 174 -14.34 -8.96 -16.42
CA THR A 174 -13.12 -9.56 -16.99
C THR A 174 -11.90 -8.89 -16.37
N ILE A 175 -11.23 -9.63 -15.49
CA ILE A 175 -10.01 -9.21 -14.79
C ILE A 175 -8.92 -10.24 -15.10
N VAL A 176 -7.84 -9.80 -15.74
CA VAL A 176 -6.66 -10.62 -16.06
C VAL A 176 -5.58 -10.33 -15.03
N ALA A 177 -5.25 -11.33 -14.22
CA ALA A 177 -4.14 -11.25 -13.27
C ALA A 177 -2.86 -11.80 -13.91
N VAL A 178 -1.75 -11.11 -13.77
CA VAL A 178 -0.45 -11.44 -14.33
C VAL A 178 0.58 -11.53 -13.23
N ASP A 179 1.24 -12.66 -13.09
CA ASP A 179 2.36 -12.89 -12.16
C ASP A 179 3.29 -13.97 -12.74
N VAL A 180 4.43 -14.19 -12.10
CA VAL A 180 5.36 -15.29 -12.41
C VAL A 180 5.19 -16.48 -11.47
N SER A 181 4.48 -16.32 -10.35
CA SER A 181 4.23 -17.33 -9.32
C SER A 181 2.87 -17.98 -9.51
N GLU A 182 2.85 -19.29 -9.69
CA GLU A 182 1.61 -20.09 -9.81
C GLU A 182 0.74 -19.98 -8.54
N ASP A 183 1.37 -19.99 -7.36
CA ASP A 183 0.65 -19.89 -6.08
C ASP A 183 -0.07 -18.56 -5.97
N ARG A 184 0.57 -17.47 -6.38
CA ARG A 184 -0.05 -16.14 -6.40
C ARG A 184 -1.15 -16.02 -7.44
N LEU A 185 -0.99 -16.67 -8.59
CA LEU A 185 -2.03 -16.76 -9.62
C LEU A 185 -3.23 -17.58 -9.15
N ALA A 186 -3.00 -18.67 -8.40
CA ALA A 186 -4.07 -19.44 -7.76
C ALA A 186 -4.87 -18.57 -6.77
N LEU A 187 -4.18 -17.78 -5.92
CA LEU A 187 -4.82 -16.81 -5.03
C LEU A 187 -5.58 -15.74 -5.82
N ALA A 188 -5.03 -15.22 -6.92
CA ALA A 188 -5.70 -14.23 -7.75
C ALA A 188 -7.07 -14.71 -8.26
N LYS A 189 -7.19 -16.01 -8.63
CA LYS A 189 -8.49 -16.62 -8.98
C LYS A 189 -9.47 -16.60 -7.81
N LEU A 190 -9.00 -16.94 -6.59
CA LEU A 190 -9.84 -16.93 -5.38
C LEU A 190 -10.35 -15.53 -5.05
N TYR A 191 -9.56 -14.49 -5.34
CA TYR A 191 -9.92 -13.09 -5.12
C TYR A 191 -10.66 -12.44 -6.29
N GLY A 192 -11.03 -13.21 -7.33
CA GLY A 192 -11.99 -12.78 -8.35
C GLY A 192 -11.41 -12.45 -9.71
N ALA A 193 -10.12 -12.78 -9.98
CA ALA A 193 -9.59 -12.75 -11.34
C ALA A 193 -10.34 -13.76 -12.22
N SER A 194 -10.85 -13.32 -13.37
CA SER A 194 -11.53 -14.20 -14.32
C SER A 194 -10.52 -15.04 -15.14
N HIS A 195 -9.33 -14.48 -15.34
CA HIS A 195 -8.22 -15.13 -16.03
C HIS A 195 -6.91 -14.85 -15.32
N VAL A 196 -5.97 -15.77 -15.43
CA VAL A 196 -4.60 -15.63 -14.94
C VAL A 196 -3.63 -15.96 -16.05
N VAL A 197 -2.48 -15.28 -16.10
CA VAL A 197 -1.41 -15.51 -17.06
C VAL A 197 -0.08 -15.51 -16.33
N ASN A 198 0.68 -16.60 -16.48
CA ASN A 198 2.05 -16.68 -15.99
C ASN A 198 3.00 -16.08 -17.01
N SER A 199 3.39 -14.82 -16.82
CA SER A 199 4.26 -14.11 -17.76
C SER A 199 5.69 -14.66 -17.86
N GLY A 200 6.09 -15.56 -16.97
CA GLY A 200 7.35 -16.29 -17.05
C GLY A 200 7.30 -17.55 -17.90
N LYS A 201 6.08 -18.02 -18.24
CA LYS A 201 5.86 -19.30 -18.94
C LYS A 201 5.05 -19.17 -20.22
N GLU A 202 4.26 -18.11 -20.37
CA GLU A 202 3.31 -17.94 -21.47
C GLU A 202 3.62 -16.67 -22.27
N ASP A 203 3.23 -16.64 -23.56
CA ASP A 203 3.18 -15.39 -24.32
C ASP A 203 2.04 -14.50 -23.79
N LEU A 204 2.42 -13.58 -22.91
CA LEU A 204 1.48 -12.66 -22.28
C LEU A 204 0.66 -11.87 -23.30
N THR A 205 1.29 -11.36 -24.36
CA THR A 205 0.63 -10.53 -25.37
C THR A 205 -0.38 -11.32 -26.18
N GLY A 206 0.02 -12.49 -26.69
CA GLY A 206 -0.86 -13.39 -27.43
C GLY A 206 -2.03 -13.86 -26.57
N ARG A 207 -1.75 -14.22 -25.32
CA ARG A 207 -2.78 -14.72 -24.41
C ARG A 207 -3.83 -13.64 -24.07
N VAL A 208 -3.39 -12.42 -23.76
CA VAL A 208 -4.33 -11.30 -23.49
C VAL A 208 -5.09 -10.90 -24.77
N TYR A 209 -4.46 -10.96 -25.93
CA TYR A 209 -5.13 -10.75 -27.22
C TYR A 209 -6.31 -11.72 -27.41
N GLU A 210 -6.10 -13.02 -27.18
CA GLU A 210 -7.16 -14.04 -27.22
C GLU A 210 -8.27 -13.77 -26.22
N LEU A 211 -7.93 -13.58 -24.93
CA LEU A 211 -8.87 -13.35 -23.83
C LEU A 211 -9.76 -12.10 -24.01
N THR A 212 -9.29 -11.14 -24.77
CA THR A 212 -10.01 -9.87 -25.01
C THR A 212 -10.61 -9.77 -26.41
N ASN A 213 -10.62 -10.87 -27.18
CA ASN A 213 -11.03 -10.86 -28.59
C ASN A 213 -10.29 -9.78 -29.39
N GLY A 214 -8.98 -9.69 -29.18
CA GLY A 214 -8.09 -8.78 -29.85
C GLY A 214 -8.18 -7.32 -29.40
N GLN A 215 -8.93 -6.96 -28.36
CA GLN A 215 -9.12 -5.55 -27.95
C GLN A 215 -8.05 -5.05 -26.97
N PHE A 216 -7.31 -5.94 -26.30
CA PHE A 216 -6.41 -5.62 -25.19
C PHE A 216 -7.13 -4.98 -23.99
N LEU A 217 -6.40 -4.60 -22.96
CA LEU A 217 -6.96 -4.14 -21.70
C LEU A 217 -7.30 -2.64 -21.74
N ASP A 218 -8.47 -2.28 -21.21
CA ASP A 218 -8.91 -0.89 -21.07
C ASP A 218 -8.12 -0.16 -19.97
N SER A 219 -7.86 -0.87 -18.87
CA SER A 219 -7.09 -0.38 -17.74
C SER A 219 -6.27 -1.52 -17.14
N ILE A 220 -5.06 -1.21 -16.71
CA ILE A 220 -4.17 -2.17 -16.05
C ILE A 220 -3.44 -1.50 -14.89
N VAL A 221 -3.37 -2.20 -13.77
CA VAL A 221 -2.58 -1.79 -12.61
C VAL A 221 -1.21 -2.47 -12.68
N GLU A 222 -0.16 -1.68 -12.62
CA GLU A 222 1.19 -2.15 -12.37
C GLU A 222 1.51 -1.96 -10.89
N ILE A 223 1.75 -3.06 -10.18
CA ILE A 223 1.94 -3.06 -8.73
C ILE A 223 3.11 -3.93 -8.29
N THR A 224 4.03 -4.23 -9.20
CA THR A 224 5.26 -4.98 -8.90
C THR A 224 6.40 -4.10 -8.44
N GLY A 225 6.40 -2.80 -8.82
CA GLY A 225 7.51 -1.88 -8.61
C GLY A 225 8.76 -2.25 -9.42
N SER A 226 8.60 -2.89 -10.59
CA SER A 226 9.70 -3.27 -11.48
C SER A 226 9.47 -2.81 -12.91
N LEU A 227 10.55 -2.49 -13.63
CA LEU A 227 10.44 -2.13 -15.05
C LEU A 227 9.92 -3.27 -15.92
N LYS A 228 10.16 -4.55 -15.53
CA LYS A 228 9.56 -5.72 -16.19
C LYS A 228 8.04 -5.74 -16.03
N GLY A 229 7.54 -5.41 -14.83
CA GLY A 229 6.10 -5.29 -14.59
C GLY A 229 5.48 -4.18 -15.44
N LEU A 230 6.12 -3.00 -15.50
CA LEU A 230 5.68 -1.92 -16.35
C LEU A 230 5.70 -2.29 -17.85
N GLN A 231 6.74 -2.98 -18.30
CA GLN A 231 6.83 -3.50 -19.67
C GLN A 231 5.69 -4.50 -19.97
N SER A 232 5.40 -5.41 -19.03
CA SER A 232 4.26 -6.31 -19.15
C SER A 232 2.93 -5.56 -19.26
N ALA A 233 2.73 -4.52 -18.46
CA ALA A 233 1.54 -3.67 -18.55
C ALA A 233 1.45 -2.97 -19.93
N CYS A 234 2.56 -2.42 -20.41
CA CYS A 234 2.62 -1.77 -21.73
C CYS A 234 2.29 -2.74 -22.86
N SER A 235 2.77 -3.99 -22.80
CA SER A 235 2.59 -4.97 -23.90
C SER A 235 1.14 -5.41 -24.09
N VAL A 236 0.26 -5.21 -23.10
CA VAL A 236 -1.14 -5.68 -23.12
C VAL A 236 -2.18 -4.58 -23.00
N ILE A 237 -1.76 -3.32 -22.91
CA ILE A 237 -2.69 -2.20 -22.84
C ILE A 237 -3.30 -1.89 -24.20
N ARG A 238 -4.57 -1.48 -24.25
CA ARG A 238 -5.25 -1.05 -25.47
C ARG A 238 -4.57 0.15 -26.10
N PHE A 239 -4.37 0.07 -27.41
CA PHE A 239 -3.76 1.13 -28.21
C PHE A 239 -4.55 1.38 -29.49
N PRO A 240 -4.41 2.56 -30.12
CA PRO A 240 -5.02 2.87 -31.42
C PRO A 240 -4.45 1.95 -32.52
N ARG A 241 -5.31 1.28 -33.29
CA ARG A 241 -4.90 0.33 -34.34
C ARG A 241 -4.76 0.97 -35.72
N GLU A 242 -5.40 2.10 -35.95
CA GLU A 242 -5.41 2.76 -37.24
C GLU A 242 -4.22 3.71 -37.38
N LYS A 243 -3.54 3.62 -38.53
CA LYS A 243 -2.41 4.49 -38.85
C LYS A 243 -2.89 5.95 -38.89
N GLY A 244 -2.13 6.86 -38.29
CA GLY A 244 -2.39 8.29 -38.29
C GLY A 244 -3.31 8.82 -37.19
N LEU A 245 -3.83 7.96 -36.30
CA LEU A 245 -4.81 8.37 -35.29
C LEU A 245 -4.24 8.60 -33.88
N LEU A 246 -2.92 8.55 -33.69
CA LEU A 246 -2.29 8.76 -32.38
C LEU A 246 -2.65 10.09 -31.70
N HIS A 247 -2.97 11.11 -32.48
CA HIS A 247 -3.34 12.44 -31.98
C HIS A 247 -4.86 12.68 -31.92
N ASN A 248 -5.69 11.70 -32.29
CA ASN A 248 -7.14 11.86 -32.23
C ASN A 248 -7.62 11.74 -30.77
N PRO A 249 -8.21 12.79 -30.16
CA PRO A 249 -8.67 12.77 -28.77
C PRO A 249 -9.85 11.83 -28.54
N PHE A 250 -10.56 11.40 -29.59
CA PHE A 250 -11.71 10.48 -29.52
C PHE A 250 -11.30 8.99 -29.50
N ILE A 251 -10.00 8.67 -29.69
CA ILE A 251 -9.53 7.29 -29.65
C ILE A 251 -9.48 6.81 -28.21
N LYS A 252 -10.03 5.63 -27.98
CA LYS A 252 -9.96 4.92 -26.68
C LYS A 252 -8.54 4.44 -26.45
N ARG A 253 -7.77 5.18 -25.66
CA ARG A 253 -6.47 4.75 -25.13
C ARG A 253 -6.69 3.98 -23.84
N GLY A 254 -5.90 2.93 -23.65
CA GLY A 254 -5.86 2.23 -22.38
C GLY A 254 -5.13 3.05 -21.32
N ARG A 255 -5.40 2.76 -20.06
CA ARG A 255 -4.82 3.40 -18.88
C ARG A 255 -3.91 2.42 -18.14
N ILE A 256 -2.69 2.83 -17.85
CA ILE A 256 -1.78 2.15 -16.93
C ILE A 256 -1.78 2.94 -15.62
N VAL A 257 -2.18 2.28 -14.53
CA VAL A 257 -2.14 2.83 -13.18
C VAL A 257 -0.92 2.27 -12.48
N THR A 258 0.08 3.11 -12.20
CA THR A 258 1.25 2.71 -11.42
C THR A 258 0.94 2.89 -9.94
N ALA A 259 1.06 1.81 -9.18
CA ALA A 259 0.66 1.76 -7.78
C ALA A 259 1.79 1.24 -6.87
N SER A 260 3.02 1.32 -7.32
CA SER A 260 4.21 0.86 -6.60
C SER A 260 5.29 1.93 -6.54
N VAL A 261 6.15 1.78 -5.53
CA VAL A 261 7.43 2.48 -5.47
C VAL A 261 8.49 1.62 -6.12
N TYR A 262 9.22 2.18 -7.07
CA TYR A 262 10.35 1.51 -7.72
C TYR A 262 11.57 1.67 -6.82
N THR A 263 12.02 0.58 -6.21
CA THR A 263 13.12 0.58 -5.23
C THR A 263 14.45 0.07 -5.81
N ARG A 264 14.43 -0.44 -7.03
CA ARG A 264 15.62 -0.97 -7.69
C ARG A 264 16.21 0.07 -8.66
N GLN A 265 17.52 0.21 -8.67
CA GLN A 265 18.22 0.95 -9.71
C GLN A 265 18.20 0.10 -11.00
N GLU A 266 17.23 0.35 -11.85
CA GLU A 266 17.13 -0.31 -13.16
C GLU A 266 17.35 0.72 -14.26
N VAL A 267 18.10 0.35 -15.29
CA VAL A 267 18.22 1.16 -16.50
C VAL A 267 16.92 1.06 -17.29
N PHE A 268 16.33 2.21 -17.61
CA PHE A 268 15.07 2.26 -18.37
C PHE A 268 15.27 1.67 -19.77
N PRO A 269 14.66 0.50 -20.11
CA PRO A 269 14.93 -0.17 -21.37
C PRO A 269 14.42 0.63 -22.56
N GLN A 270 15.23 0.71 -23.64
CA GLN A 270 14.84 1.37 -24.89
C GLN A 270 13.54 0.78 -25.47
N MET A 271 13.34 -0.53 -25.36
CA MET A 271 12.10 -1.18 -25.81
C MET A 271 10.88 -0.65 -25.06
N LEU A 272 10.97 -0.44 -23.74
CA LEU A 272 9.89 0.09 -22.93
C LEU A 272 9.57 1.55 -23.37
N ALA A 273 10.59 2.37 -23.59
CA ALA A 273 10.41 3.73 -24.10
C ALA A 273 9.66 3.73 -25.46
N ASN A 274 10.05 2.83 -26.36
CA ASN A 274 9.40 2.69 -27.67
C ASN A 274 7.93 2.21 -27.53
N GLU A 275 7.64 1.26 -26.65
CA GLU A 275 6.26 0.82 -26.41
C GLU A 275 5.37 1.91 -25.82
N LEU A 276 5.89 2.72 -24.90
CA LEU A 276 5.17 3.88 -24.37
C LEU A 276 4.84 4.89 -25.47
N VAL A 277 5.77 5.15 -26.39
CA VAL A 277 5.53 6.05 -27.55
C VAL A 277 4.50 5.44 -28.50
N LEU A 278 4.67 4.15 -28.89
CA LEU A 278 3.82 3.49 -29.88
C LEU A 278 2.39 3.25 -29.39
N ARG A 279 2.24 2.89 -28.14
CA ARG A 279 0.92 2.58 -27.53
C ARG A 279 0.26 3.83 -26.96
N ALA A 280 1.04 4.86 -26.63
CA ALA A 280 0.59 6.12 -26.05
C ALA A 280 -0.47 5.94 -24.94
N PRO A 281 -0.23 5.08 -23.92
CA PRO A 281 -1.19 4.85 -22.85
C PRO A 281 -1.38 6.13 -22.03
N ILE A 282 -2.48 6.20 -21.28
CA ILE A 282 -2.60 7.18 -20.21
C ILE A 282 -1.85 6.59 -19.00
N LEU A 283 -0.76 7.22 -18.61
CA LEU A 283 -0.06 6.88 -17.36
C LEU A 283 -0.69 7.67 -16.22
N ASP A 284 -1.08 6.96 -15.18
CA ASP A 284 -1.65 7.54 -13.97
C ASP A 284 -0.95 6.96 -12.74
N ALA A 285 -0.83 7.76 -11.69
CA ALA A 285 -0.30 7.31 -10.42
C ALA A 285 -1.44 7.25 -9.40
N ALA A 286 -1.56 6.11 -8.72
CA ALA A 286 -2.59 5.92 -7.72
C ALA A 286 -2.23 6.62 -6.40
N HIS A 287 -2.10 7.94 -6.43
CA HIS A 287 -1.89 8.75 -5.24
C HIS A 287 -3.10 9.63 -4.94
N PRO A 288 -3.58 9.69 -3.69
CA PRO A 288 -4.64 10.61 -3.30
C PRO A 288 -4.17 12.06 -3.42
N ALA A 289 -5.08 12.95 -3.82
CA ALA A 289 -4.75 14.35 -4.08
C ALA A 289 -4.52 15.17 -2.81
N SER A 290 -5.15 14.77 -1.68
CA SER A 290 -5.07 15.50 -0.40
C SER A 290 -5.14 14.56 0.81
N GLY A 291 -4.75 15.06 1.99
CA GLY A 291 -4.91 14.31 3.25
C GLY A 291 -6.37 13.99 3.59
N LYS A 292 -7.33 14.80 3.12
CA LYS A 292 -8.77 14.52 3.27
C LYS A 292 -9.17 13.31 2.44
N ASP A 293 -8.67 13.19 1.21
CA ASP A 293 -8.95 12.05 0.34
C ASP A 293 -8.33 10.77 0.90
N VAL A 294 -7.12 10.85 1.49
CA VAL A 294 -6.49 9.73 2.22
C VAL A 294 -7.43 9.22 3.30
N LEU A 295 -7.86 10.08 4.20
CA LEU A 295 -8.72 9.72 5.33
C LEU A 295 -10.05 9.11 4.88
N GLU A 296 -10.66 9.65 3.81
CA GLU A 296 -11.92 9.13 3.27
C GLU A 296 -11.73 7.75 2.62
N ASN A 297 -10.65 7.56 1.87
CA ASN A 297 -10.34 6.27 1.26
C ASN A 297 -10.00 5.21 2.32
N ASP A 298 -9.28 5.57 3.38
CA ASP A 298 -8.98 4.68 4.50
C ASP A 298 -10.28 4.19 5.19
N LYS A 299 -11.24 5.09 5.42
CA LYS A 299 -12.57 4.72 5.96
C LYS A 299 -13.32 3.77 5.03
N LYS A 300 -13.38 4.07 3.73
CA LYS A 300 -13.98 3.18 2.73
C LYS A 300 -13.25 1.83 2.67
N GLY A 301 -11.94 1.83 2.82
CA GLY A 301 -11.13 0.61 2.91
C GLY A 301 -11.52 -0.26 4.10
N VAL A 302 -11.74 0.34 5.28
CA VAL A 302 -12.22 -0.38 6.47
C VAL A 302 -13.64 -0.91 6.26
N GLU A 303 -14.54 -0.14 5.67
CA GLU A 303 -15.89 -0.62 5.30
C GLU A 303 -15.81 -1.81 4.34
N ALA A 304 -14.92 -1.75 3.35
CA ALA A 304 -14.68 -2.85 2.42
C ALA A 304 -14.06 -4.09 3.09
N MET A 305 -13.24 -3.93 4.13
CA MET A 305 -12.76 -5.05 4.97
C MET A 305 -13.91 -5.70 5.74
N ILE A 306 -14.79 -4.90 6.35
CA ILE A 306 -15.94 -5.39 7.14
C ILE A 306 -16.90 -6.18 6.25
N THR A 307 -17.18 -5.71 5.06
CA THR A 307 -18.07 -6.38 4.08
C THR A 307 -17.39 -7.56 3.36
N GLY A 308 -16.09 -7.68 3.46
CA GLY A 308 -15.29 -8.68 2.72
C GLY A 308 -15.06 -8.34 1.25
N ALA A 309 -15.44 -7.14 0.79
CA ALA A 309 -15.20 -6.69 -0.58
C ALA A 309 -13.70 -6.50 -0.88
N ILE A 310 -12.93 -6.02 0.11
CA ILE A 310 -11.47 -5.91 0.08
C ILE A 310 -10.93 -6.47 1.40
N PRO A 311 -10.77 -7.79 1.55
CA PRO A 311 -10.41 -8.43 2.82
C PRO A 311 -8.92 -8.27 3.15
N MET A 312 -8.44 -7.04 3.31
CA MET A 312 -7.03 -6.71 3.60
C MET A 312 -6.54 -7.37 4.89
N ASN A 313 -7.40 -7.52 5.90
CA ASN A 313 -7.07 -8.22 7.14
C ASN A 313 -6.66 -9.69 6.91
N ARG A 314 -7.14 -10.33 5.85
CA ARG A 314 -6.75 -11.72 5.47
C ARG A 314 -5.42 -11.77 4.72
N MET A 315 -4.89 -10.64 4.28
CA MET A 315 -3.57 -10.56 3.66
C MET A 315 -2.44 -10.57 4.68
N ILE A 316 -2.75 -10.28 5.96
CA ILE A 316 -1.78 -10.35 7.05
C ILE A 316 -1.53 -11.82 7.37
N THR A 317 -0.44 -12.35 6.83
CA THR A 317 -0.05 -13.76 6.95
C THR A 317 1.05 -14.00 7.97
N HIS A 318 1.78 -12.94 8.35
CA HIS A 318 2.91 -13.03 9.27
C HIS A 318 2.86 -11.92 10.30
N GLU A 319 3.10 -12.30 11.54
CA GLU A 319 3.18 -11.41 12.70
C GLU A 319 4.58 -11.44 13.27
N ILE A 320 5.08 -10.29 13.71
CA ILE A 320 6.38 -10.17 14.35
C ILE A 320 6.30 -9.19 15.53
N LEU A 321 7.05 -9.45 16.58
CA LEU A 321 7.11 -8.54 17.72
C LEU A 321 7.92 -7.28 17.39
N PHE A 322 7.55 -6.16 17.99
CA PHE A 322 8.24 -4.89 17.82
C PHE A 322 9.74 -5.01 18.11
N SER A 323 10.12 -5.79 19.12
CA SER A 323 11.53 -6.07 19.47
C SER A 323 12.33 -6.78 18.36
N ARG A 324 11.67 -7.31 17.33
CA ARG A 324 12.27 -8.00 16.18
C ARG A 324 12.01 -7.26 14.84
N LEU A 325 11.76 -5.97 14.89
CA LEU A 325 11.35 -5.18 13.71
C LEU A 325 12.34 -5.31 12.53
N GLU A 326 13.65 -5.33 12.79
CA GLU A 326 14.67 -5.47 11.74
C GLU A 326 14.49 -6.75 10.92
N GLU A 327 14.12 -7.87 11.58
CA GLU A 327 13.81 -9.13 10.90
C GLU A 327 12.55 -8.99 10.01
N GLY A 328 11.54 -8.26 10.48
CA GLY A 328 10.35 -7.94 9.68
C GLY A 328 10.70 -7.19 8.39
N PHE A 329 11.64 -6.24 8.44
CA PHE A 329 12.14 -5.58 7.23
C PHE A 329 12.92 -6.51 6.32
N ARG A 330 13.66 -7.48 6.87
CA ARG A 330 14.34 -8.52 6.08
C ARG A 330 13.35 -9.44 5.35
N TRP A 331 12.15 -9.69 5.91
CA TRP A 331 11.08 -10.41 5.20
C TRP A 331 10.62 -9.69 3.94
N LEU A 332 10.64 -8.36 3.91
CA LEU A 332 10.31 -7.60 2.69
C LEU A 332 11.35 -7.78 1.58
N LEU A 333 12.61 -8.06 1.93
CA LEU A 333 13.70 -8.33 0.98
C LEU A 333 13.73 -9.79 0.55
N LYS A 334 13.53 -10.71 1.51
CA LYS A 334 13.51 -12.15 1.30
C LYS A 334 12.30 -12.73 2.05
N PRO A 335 11.14 -12.74 1.40
CA PRO A 335 9.90 -13.18 2.05
C PRO A 335 9.98 -14.65 2.50
N PRO A 336 9.50 -14.99 3.72
CA PRO A 336 9.29 -16.37 4.10
C PRO A 336 8.19 -17.02 3.25
N GLU A 337 8.08 -18.34 3.34
CA GLU A 337 7.07 -19.10 2.62
C GLU A 337 5.65 -18.60 2.97
N GLY A 338 4.81 -18.43 1.98
CA GLY A 338 3.43 -17.96 2.15
C GLY A 338 3.27 -16.48 2.53
N TYR A 339 4.34 -15.69 2.53
CA TYR A 339 4.27 -14.28 2.89
C TYR A 339 3.47 -13.47 1.87
N LEU A 340 2.45 -12.77 2.35
CA LEU A 340 1.72 -11.74 1.61
C LEU A 340 1.93 -10.36 2.23
N LYS A 341 1.65 -10.21 3.54
CA LYS A 341 1.86 -8.98 4.31
C LYS A 341 2.23 -9.33 5.74
N GLY A 342 3.14 -8.58 6.33
CA GLY A 342 3.53 -8.65 7.71
C GLY A 342 2.92 -7.53 8.55
N ILE A 343 2.71 -7.82 9.83
CA ILE A 343 2.32 -6.84 10.85
C ILE A 343 3.24 -6.95 12.05
N VAL A 344 3.59 -5.80 12.61
CA VAL A 344 4.36 -5.69 13.86
C VAL A 344 3.40 -5.51 15.01
N LEU A 345 3.50 -6.38 16.01
CA LEU A 345 2.71 -6.31 17.24
C LEU A 345 3.54 -5.73 18.38
N PHE A 346 2.92 -4.89 19.18
CA PHE A 346 3.52 -4.31 20.39
C PHE A 346 3.09 -5.12 21.60
N ASP A 347 4.09 -5.65 22.35
CA ASP A 347 3.83 -6.40 23.57
C ASP A 347 3.28 -5.50 24.67
N GLU A 348 2.28 -5.95 25.40
CA GLU A 348 1.77 -5.26 26.59
C GLU A 348 2.84 -5.10 27.69
N THR A 349 3.85 -5.97 27.69
CA THR A 349 4.97 -5.96 28.65
C THR A 349 6.02 -4.87 28.38
N ALA A 350 6.11 -4.34 27.16
CA ALA A 350 7.03 -3.24 26.83
C ALA A 350 6.58 -1.88 27.41
N SER A 351 5.38 -1.79 27.97
CA SER A 351 4.80 -0.55 28.51
C SER A 351 5.10 -0.29 30.00
N GLY A 352 5.96 -1.06 30.64
CA GLY A 352 6.44 -0.77 32.02
C GLY A 352 5.39 -0.85 33.14
N GLN A 353 4.17 -1.29 32.87
CA GLN A 353 3.17 -1.53 33.88
C GLN A 353 3.11 -3.02 34.21
N LYS A 354 3.74 -3.40 35.33
CA LYS A 354 3.40 -4.66 36.01
C LYS A 354 1.92 -4.57 36.40
N GLY A 355 1.08 -5.34 35.70
CA GLY A 355 -0.29 -5.54 36.10
C GLY A 355 -0.32 -6.07 37.51
N SER A 356 -0.93 -5.35 38.44
CA SER A 356 -1.38 -5.92 39.70
C SER A 356 -2.49 -6.91 39.37
N GLU A 357 -2.20 -8.19 39.50
CA GLU A 357 -3.24 -9.21 39.51
C GLU A 357 -4.21 -8.96 40.66
N PRO A 358 -5.52 -9.21 40.45
CA PRO A 358 -6.52 -9.12 41.50
C PRO A 358 -6.39 -10.22 42.56
#